data_2ea9a9774db992a60f9e4bbca06db64c
#
_entry.id   2ea9a9774db992a60f9e4bbca06db64c
#
_cell.length_a   1.000
_cell.length_b   1.000
_cell.length_c   1.000
_cell.angle_alpha   90.00
_cell.angle_beta   90.00
_cell.angle_gamma   90.00
#
_symmetry.space_group_name_H-M   'P 1'
#
loop_
_entity.id
_entity.type
_entity.pdbx_description
1 polymer ?
#
loop_
_entity_poly.entity_id
_entity_poly.type
_entity_poly.pdbx_seq_one_letter_code
_entity_poly.pdbx_strand_id
1 'polypeptide(L)'
;YEAALVSNDVAVLDELFRNDRRTLRYGIGENLYGYDAITAFRAARSPVGLNRRTDKTTITTFGRDTAVASTLFYRESMPGRVGRQMQTWIRCPEGWRIVAAHVSIIDEPKGPAT
;
A
#
# COMPACT_ATOMS: atom_id res chain seq x y z
N TYR A 1 -3.59 7.89 2.98
CA TYR A 1 -3.73 6.44 2.66
C TYR A 1 -3.82 5.57 3.92
N GLU A 2 -2.86 5.69 4.84
CA GLU A 2 -2.81 4.83 6.04
C GLU A 2 -4.06 4.95 6.90
N ALA A 3 -4.56 6.15 7.13
CA ALA A 3 -5.77 6.35 7.90
C ALA A 3 -6.98 5.66 7.25
N ALA A 4 -7.11 5.77 5.92
CA ALA A 4 -8.18 5.12 5.17
C ALA A 4 -8.05 3.60 5.21
N LEU A 5 -6.82 3.06 5.14
CA LEU A 5 -6.58 1.63 5.21
C LEU A 5 -7.00 1.07 6.57
N VAL A 6 -6.54 1.68 7.66
CA VAL A 6 -6.79 1.20 9.02
C VAL A 6 -8.29 1.25 9.35
N SER A 7 -8.99 2.29 8.90
CA SER A 7 -10.43 2.42 9.09
C SER A 7 -11.27 1.67 8.05
N ASN A 8 -10.63 1.05 7.05
CA ASN A 8 -11.27 0.40 5.92
C ASN A 8 -12.23 1.35 5.16
N ASP A 9 -11.78 2.57 4.93
CA ASP A 9 -12.51 3.54 4.14
C ASP A 9 -12.36 3.22 2.64
N VAL A 10 -13.20 2.32 2.16
CA VAL A 10 -13.11 1.78 0.80
C VAL A 10 -13.25 2.89 -0.25
N ALA A 11 -14.13 3.84 -0.04
CA ALA A 11 -14.34 4.94 -1.01
C ALA A 11 -13.08 5.78 -1.17
N VAL A 12 -12.42 6.14 -0.07
CA VAL A 12 -11.18 6.93 -0.11
C VAL A 12 -10.04 6.10 -0.70
N LEU A 13 -9.92 4.84 -0.32
CA LEU A 13 -8.88 3.96 -0.88
C LEU A 13 -9.04 3.81 -2.39
N ASP A 14 -10.26 3.62 -2.88
CA ASP A 14 -10.53 3.52 -4.32
C ASP A 14 -10.21 4.83 -5.04
N GLU A 15 -10.50 5.97 -4.43
CA GLU A 15 -10.18 7.28 -5.00
C GLU A 15 -8.68 7.51 -5.12
N LEU A 16 -7.88 7.03 -4.17
CA LEU A 16 -6.43 7.26 -4.18
C LEU A 16 -5.70 6.46 -5.26
N PHE A 17 -6.27 5.37 -5.75
CA PHE A 17 -5.73 4.64 -6.89
C PHE A 17 -6.23 5.25 -8.19
N ARG A 18 -5.33 5.36 -9.19
CA ARG A 18 -5.71 5.88 -10.50
C ARG A 18 -6.66 4.91 -11.19
N ASN A 19 -7.78 5.41 -11.66
CA ASN A 19 -8.73 4.61 -12.44
C ASN A 19 -8.20 4.43 -13.87
N ASP A 20 -7.37 3.41 -14.04
CA ASP A 20 -6.69 3.10 -15.30
C ASP A 20 -6.41 1.60 -15.33
N ARG A 21 -6.59 0.99 -16.50
CA ARG A 21 -6.31 -0.44 -16.67
C ARG A 21 -4.84 -0.80 -16.46
N ARG A 22 -3.93 0.18 -16.52
CA ARG A 22 -2.50 -0.01 -16.31
C ARG A 22 -2.10 0.11 -14.84
N THR A 23 -3.00 0.56 -13.96
CA THR A 23 -2.73 0.60 -12.53
C THR A 23 -2.66 -0.84 -12.01
N LEU A 24 -1.62 -1.14 -11.24
CA LEU A 24 -1.41 -2.49 -10.74
C LEU A 24 -1.03 -2.50 -9.27
N ARG A 25 -1.33 -3.61 -8.60
CA ARG A 25 -0.96 -3.82 -7.20
C ARG A 25 -0.60 -5.27 -6.97
N TYR A 26 0.59 -5.48 -6.43
CA TYR A 26 0.98 -6.76 -5.85
C TYR A 26 0.75 -6.70 -4.34
N GLY A 27 -0.12 -7.55 -3.83
CA GLY A 27 -0.35 -7.69 -2.41
C GLY A 27 0.37 -8.92 -1.86
N ILE A 28 0.12 -9.24 -0.60
CA ILE A 28 0.80 -10.34 0.09
C ILE A 28 0.52 -11.67 -0.58
N GLY A 29 -0.70 -11.89 -1.04
CA GLY A 29 -1.10 -13.14 -1.65
C GLY A 29 -1.78 -13.00 -3.01
N GLU A 30 -1.81 -11.80 -3.60
CA GLU A 30 -2.55 -11.55 -4.84
C GLU A 30 -1.79 -10.65 -5.81
N ASN A 31 -2.06 -10.85 -7.09
CA ASN A 31 -1.58 -9.98 -8.17
C ASN A 31 -2.79 -9.36 -8.85
N LEU A 32 -2.91 -8.04 -8.78
CA LEU A 32 -4.07 -7.31 -9.28
C LEU A 32 -3.65 -6.39 -10.43
N TYR A 33 -4.22 -6.62 -11.59
CA TYR A 33 -3.96 -5.86 -12.81
C TYR A 33 -5.18 -5.06 -13.19
N GLY A 34 -5.05 -3.73 -13.19
CA GLY A 34 -6.10 -2.79 -13.51
C GLY A 34 -6.91 -2.35 -12.31
N TYR A 35 -7.47 -1.16 -12.42
CA TYR A 35 -8.25 -0.53 -11.36
C TYR A 35 -9.44 -1.38 -10.91
N ASP A 36 -10.15 -1.99 -11.88
CA ASP A 36 -11.34 -2.77 -11.55
C ASP A 36 -11.02 -4.00 -10.70
N ALA A 37 -9.89 -4.67 -10.97
CA ALA A 37 -9.45 -5.80 -10.15
C ALA A 37 -9.09 -5.35 -8.73
N ILE A 38 -8.47 -4.18 -8.59
CA ILE A 38 -8.09 -3.63 -7.29
C ILE A 38 -9.33 -3.29 -6.45
N THR A 39 -10.31 -2.63 -7.05
CA THR A 39 -11.55 -2.28 -6.34
C THR A 39 -12.38 -3.50 -5.98
N ALA A 40 -12.46 -4.50 -6.86
CA ALA A 40 -13.17 -5.74 -6.58
C ALA A 40 -12.54 -6.51 -5.42
N PHE A 41 -11.22 -6.62 -5.40
CA PHE A 41 -10.49 -7.25 -4.30
C PHE A 41 -10.76 -6.54 -2.97
N ARG A 42 -10.71 -5.20 -2.97
CA ARG A 42 -10.93 -4.41 -1.76
C ARG A 42 -12.35 -4.56 -1.24
N ALA A 43 -13.34 -4.59 -2.13
CA ALA A 43 -14.73 -4.76 -1.75
C ALA A 43 -15.00 -6.12 -1.08
N ALA A 44 -14.26 -7.16 -1.49
CA ALA A 44 -14.39 -8.51 -0.93
C ALA A 44 -13.53 -8.75 0.31
N ARG A 45 -12.62 -7.83 0.63
CA ARG A 45 -11.65 -8.00 1.72
C ARG A 45 -12.32 -7.80 3.07
N SER A 46 -11.98 -8.68 4.03
CA SER A 46 -12.38 -8.50 5.42
C SER A 46 -11.75 -7.21 6.01
N PRO A 47 -12.51 -6.43 6.80
CA PRO A 47 -11.95 -5.29 7.51
C PRO A 47 -11.14 -5.69 8.74
N VAL A 48 -11.12 -6.96 9.11
CA VAL A 48 -10.42 -7.45 10.31
C VAL A 48 -8.91 -7.50 10.05
N GLY A 49 -8.12 -7.08 11.05
CA GLY A 49 -6.67 -7.20 11.00
C GLY A 49 -5.97 -6.12 10.18
N LEU A 50 -6.64 -5.03 9.87
CA LEU A 50 -6.06 -3.92 9.11
C LEU A 50 -5.25 -2.95 9.98
N ASN A 51 -5.41 -2.99 11.30
CA ASN A 51 -4.62 -2.16 12.21
C ASN A 51 -3.14 -2.48 12.09
N ARG A 52 -2.34 -1.42 11.98
CA ARG A 52 -0.89 -1.55 11.89
C ARG A 52 -0.22 -0.25 12.32
N ARG A 53 1.03 -0.34 12.73
CA ARG A 53 1.90 0.83 12.88
C ARG A 53 2.90 0.86 11.74
N THR A 54 3.29 2.05 11.33
CA THR A 54 4.30 2.24 10.28
C THR A 54 5.61 2.70 10.88
N ASP A 55 6.70 2.42 10.19
CA ASP A 55 8.04 2.81 10.58
C ASP A 55 8.87 3.08 9.33
N LYS A 56 9.87 3.94 9.46
CA LYS A 56 10.80 4.30 8.38
C LYS A 56 10.08 4.72 7.10
N THR A 57 9.02 5.50 7.24
CA THR A 57 8.30 6.04 6.09
C THR A 57 9.17 7.03 5.34
N THR A 58 9.38 6.77 4.06
CA THR A 58 10.20 7.60 3.18
C THR A 58 9.39 7.98 1.95
N ILE A 59 9.28 9.27 1.68
CA ILE A 59 8.61 9.79 0.49
C ILE A 59 9.65 10.55 -0.33
N THR A 60 9.87 10.11 -1.56
CA THR A 60 10.84 10.72 -2.47
C THR A 60 10.11 11.20 -3.73
N THR A 61 10.31 12.48 -4.08
CA THR A 61 9.75 13.03 -5.30
C THR A 61 10.80 13.04 -6.41
N PHE A 62 10.35 12.77 -7.62
CA PHE A 62 11.18 12.82 -8.82
C PHE A 62 10.52 13.82 -9.79
N GLY A 63 11.04 15.05 -9.81
CA GLY A 63 10.38 16.14 -10.49
C GLY A 63 9.11 16.58 -9.77
N ARG A 64 8.15 17.13 -10.52
CA ARG A 64 6.91 17.70 -9.95
C ARG A 64 5.75 16.71 -9.90
N ASP A 65 5.82 15.64 -10.69
CA ASP A 65 4.64 14.84 -11.01
C ASP A 65 4.77 13.37 -10.62
N THR A 66 5.89 12.97 -10.04
CA THR A 66 6.13 11.58 -9.65
C THR A 66 6.72 11.50 -8.24
N ALA A 67 6.22 10.57 -7.45
CA ALA A 67 6.74 10.30 -6.12
C ALA A 67 6.69 8.80 -5.83
N VAL A 68 7.62 8.35 -5.00
CA VAL A 68 7.62 6.99 -4.44
C VAL A 68 7.50 7.11 -2.93
N ALA A 69 6.53 6.39 -2.36
CA ALA A 69 6.35 6.31 -0.92
C ALA A 69 6.64 4.87 -0.48
N SER A 70 7.53 4.72 0.48
CA SER A 70 7.85 3.42 1.05
C SER A 70 7.73 3.46 2.57
N THR A 71 7.31 2.35 3.16
CA THR A 71 7.21 2.23 4.60
C THR A 71 7.31 0.77 5.03
N LEU A 72 7.82 0.56 6.22
CA LEU A 72 7.64 -0.70 6.92
C LEU A 72 6.35 -0.63 7.72
N PHE A 73 5.73 -1.78 7.96
CA PHE A 73 4.59 -1.83 8.85
C PHE A 73 4.60 -3.09 9.70
N TYR A 74 3.96 -3.00 10.86
CA TYR A 74 3.88 -4.08 11.83
C TYR A 74 2.43 -4.26 12.25
N ARG A 75 1.95 -5.51 12.25
CA ARG A 75 0.60 -5.88 12.70
C ARG A 75 0.70 -6.72 13.95
N GLU A 76 -0.17 -6.46 14.94
CA GLU A 76 -0.25 -7.28 16.14
C GLU A 76 -0.61 -8.74 15.82
N SER A 77 -1.37 -8.95 14.75
CA SER A 77 -1.75 -10.30 14.29
C SER A 77 -0.59 -11.10 13.70
N MET A 78 0.55 -10.45 13.46
CA MET A 78 1.72 -11.09 12.82
C MET A 78 2.99 -10.75 13.59
N PRO A 79 3.14 -11.24 14.85
CA PRO A 79 4.35 -10.98 15.64
C PRO A 79 5.56 -11.61 14.97
N GLY A 80 6.71 -10.94 15.04
CA GLY A 80 7.95 -11.40 14.42
C GLY A 80 8.01 -11.24 12.90
N ARG A 81 7.01 -10.58 12.29
CA ARG A 81 6.95 -10.31 10.85
C ARG A 81 6.95 -8.81 10.60
N VAL A 82 7.57 -8.41 9.50
CA VAL A 82 7.56 -7.02 9.05
C VAL A 82 6.99 -6.92 7.65
N GLY A 83 6.06 -6.00 7.47
CA GLY A 83 5.52 -5.65 6.17
C GLY A 83 6.37 -4.59 5.48
N ARG A 84 6.41 -4.66 4.17
CA ARG A 84 7.10 -3.68 3.32
C ARG A 84 6.12 -3.23 2.27
N GLN A 85 5.93 -1.92 2.16
CA GLN A 85 5.00 -1.32 1.21
C GLN A 85 5.72 -0.28 0.38
N MET A 86 5.57 -0.36 -0.94
CA MET A 86 6.02 0.67 -1.85
C MET A 86 4.87 1.08 -2.75
N GLN A 87 4.72 2.38 -2.96
CA GLN A 87 3.70 2.95 -3.82
C GLN A 87 4.34 3.98 -4.74
N THR A 88 3.99 3.91 -6.02
CA THR A 88 4.33 4.94 -6.99
C THR A 88 3.12 5.84 -7.20
N TRP A 89 3.32 7.13 -6.99
CA TRP A 89 2.29 8.16 -7.12
C TRP A 89 2.61 9.07 -8.28
N ILE A 90 1.58 9.46 -9.01
CA ILE A 90 1.70 10.50 -10.03
C ILE A 90 0.70 11.62 -9.77
N ARG A 91 1.06 12.82 -10.17
CA ARG A 91 0.14 13.96 -10.12
C ARG A 91 -0.78 13.90 -11.33
N CYS A 92 -2.06 13.81 -11.07
CA CYS A 92 -3.14 13.83 -12.06
C CYS A 92 -3.91 15.15 -11.92
N PRO A 93 -4.75 15.52 -12.91
CA PRO A 93 -5.58 16.73 -12.79
C PRO A 93 -6.43 16.76 -11.52
N GLU A 94 -6.92 15.61 -11.07
CA GLU A 94 -7.73 15.47 -9.84
C GLU A 94 -6.90 15.37 -8.56
N GLY A 95 -5.57 15.34 -8.64
CA GLY A 95 -4.66 15.22 -7.51
C GLY A 95 -3.70 14.04 -7.64
N TRP A 96 -2.97 13.74 -6.57
CA TRP A 96 -2.03 12.63 -6.55
C TRP A 96 -2.76 11.29 -6.50
N ARG A 97 -2.34 10.35 -7.36
CA ARG A 97 -2.95 9.01 -7.44
C ARG A 97 -1.88 7.92 -7.52
N ILE A 98 -2.16 6.76 -6.94
CA ILE A 98 -1.29 5.59 -6.98
C ILE A 98 -1.48 4.88 -8.32
N VAL A 99 -0.37 4.61 -9.00
CA VAL A 99 -0.36 3.88 -10.28
C VAL A 99 0.25 2.49 -10.16
N ALA A 100 1.04 2.27 -9.12
CA ALA A 100 1.64 0.96 -8.84
C ALA A 100 1.87 0.83 -7.34
N ALA A 101 1.64 -0.36 -6.81
CA ALA A 101 1.89 -0.66 -5.40
C ALA A 101 2.37 -2.09 -5.23
N HIS A 102 3.21 -2.29 -4.22
CA HIS A 102 3.71 -3.59 -3.83
C HIS A 102 3.71 -3.71 -2.32
N VAL A 103 3.13 -4.77 -1.81
CA VAL A 103 3.10 -5.10 -0.38
C VAL A 103 3.61 -6.51 -0.21
N SER A 104 4.58 -6.69 0.69
CA SER A 104 5.11 -8.01 1.02
C SER A 104 5.36 -8.10 2.53
N ILE A 105 5.47 -9.32 3.02
CA ILE A 105 5.77 -9.58 4.43
C ILE A 105 6.93 -10.56 4.50
N ILE A 106 7.90 -10.24 5.35
CA ILE A 106 9.04 -11.11 5.63
C ILE A 106 9.16 -11.31 7.15
N ASP A 107 9.96 -12.28 7.55
CA ASP A 107 10.35 -12.40 8.95
C ASP A 107 11.18 -11.17 9.34
N GLU A 108 10.99 -10.68 10.56
CA GLU A 108 11.82 -9.58 11.05
C GLU A 108 13.29 -9.98 10.98
N PRO A 109 14.15 -9.12 10.39
CA PRO A 109 15.59 -9.40 10.41
C PRO A 109 16.04 -9.53 11.85
N LYS A 110 16.80 -10.57 12.16
CA LYS A 110 17.47 -10.67 13.44
C LYS A 110 18.44 -9.49 13.57
N GLY A 111 18.49 -8.90 14.75
CA GLY A 111 19.46 -7.86 15.01
C GLY A 111 20.89 -8.36 14.72
N PRO A 112 21.87 -7.44 14.67
CA PRO A 112 23.24 -7.85 14.38
C PRO A 112 23.65 -8.98 15.32
N ALA A 113 24.25 -10.01 14.75
CA ALA A 113 24.79 -11.11 15.53
C ALA A 113 25.83 -10.53 16.48
N THR A 114 25.55 -10.66 17.74
CA THR A 114 26.46 -10.22 18.79
C THR A 114 27.16 -11.42 19.39
#